data_c0be3a204b30c4adca43f566f3231166
#
_entry.id   c0be3a204b30c4adca43f566f3231166
#
_cell.length_a   1.000
_cell.length_b   1.000
_cell.length_c   1.000
_cell.angle_alpha   90.00
_cell.angle_beta   90.00
_cell.angle_gamma   90.00
#
_symmetry.space_group_name_H-M   'P 1'
#
loop_
_entity.id
_entity.type
_entity.pdbx_description
1 polymer ?
#
loop_
_entity_poly.entity_id
_entity_poly.type
_entity_poly.pdbx_seq_one_letter_code
_entity_poly.pdbx_strand_id
1 'polypeptide(L)'
;MITDTLQQALHNTTRPWRQRLDNGRARLFQADALSQAEQTPYETLFDDGLVKLRYYPPLQENAIPLTDGTVMSVSRDTPRTPLVLVAPLAVNMLIYDLFPQRSLVRYLR
;
A
#
# COMPACT_ATOMS: atom_id res chain seq x y z
N MET A 1 27.82 -43.54 7.56
CA MET A 1 26.41 -43.83 7.87
C MET A 1 25.84 -42.97 9.00
N ILE A 2 26.52 -42.79 10.11
CA ILE A 2 26.00 -41.95 11.23
C ILE A 2 26.11 -40.46 10.93
N THR A 3 27.07 -40.02 10.16
CA THR A 3 27.28 -38.61 9.76
C THR A 3 26.19 -38.06 8.82
N ASP A 4 25.66 -38.88 7.92
CA ASP A 4 24.62 -38.45 6.97
C ASP A 4 23.28 -38.24 7.67
N THR A 5 22.96 -39.06 8.67
CA THR A 5 21.70 -38.94 9.43
C THR A 5 21.70 -37.71 10.33
N LEU A 6 22.85 -37.34 10.89
CA LEU A 6 23.00 -36.14 11.70
C LEU A 6 22.95 -34.86 10.84
N GLN A 7 23.53 -34.88 9.66
CA GLN A 7 23.44 -33.74 8.73
C GLN A 7 22.01 -33.52 8.21
N GLN A 8 21.28 -34.61 7.92
CA GLN A 8 19.89 -34.50 7.53
C GLN A 8 18.97 -33.99 8.66
N ALA A 9 19.24 -34.42 9.91
CA ALA A 9 18.49 -33.94 11.07
C ALA A 9 18.74 -32.45 11.32
N LEU A 10 19.96 -31.98 11.20
CA LEU A 10 20.33 -30.55 11.33
C LEU A 10 19.74 -29.71 10.21
N HIS A 11 19.66 -30.23 8.99
CA HIS A 11 19.11 -29.52 7.85
C HIS A 11 17.58 -29.36 7.97
N ASN A 12 16.88 -30.34 8.54
CA ASN A 12 15.44 -30.28 8.77
C ASN A 12 15.06 -29.39 9.96
N THR A 13 15.93 -29.21 10.94
CA THR A 13 15.67 -28.37 12.12
C THR A 13 15.86 -26.89 11.84
N THR A 14 16.69 -26.53 10.83
CA THR A 14 16.97 -25.13 10.49
C THR A 14 15.97 -24.51 9.50
N ARG A 15 15.19 -25.32 8.77
CA ARG A 15 14.15 -24.84 7.82
C ARG A 15 13.08 -23.95 8.47
N PRO A 16 12.50 -24.30 9.62
CA PRO A 16 11.44 -23.47 10.21
C PRO A 16 11.98 -22.13 10.75
N TRP A 17 13.25 -22.04 11.12
CA TRP A 17 13.89 -20.81 11.59
C TRP A 17 14.16 -19.82 10.47
N ARG A 18 14.65 -20.29 9.33
CA ARG A 18 14.86 -19.46 8.14
C ARG A 18 13.54 -18.87 7.63
N GLN A 19 12.50 -19.69 7.56
CA GLN A 19 11.18 -19.27 7.13
C GLN A 19 10.55 -18.24 8.10
N ARG A 20 10.82 -18.35 9.40
CA ARG A 20 10.40 -17.35 10.41
C ARG A 20 11.16 -16.03 10.29
N LEU A 21 12.46 -16.10 9.99
CA LEU A 21 13.29 -14.92 9.76
C LEU A 21 12.89 -14.20 8.45
N ASP A 22 12.62 -14.94 7.39
CA ASP A 22 12.19 -14.38 6.11
C ASP A 22 10.80 -13.74 6.24
N ASN A 23 9.89 -14.37 6.98
CA ASN A 23 8.58 -13.78 7.29
C ASN A 23 8.70 -12.56 8.21
N GLY A 24 9.65 -12.54 9.13
CA GLY A 24 9.95 -11.37 9.98
C GLY A 24 10.48 -10.19 9.16
N ARG A 25 11.40 -10.47 8.23
CA ARG A 25 11.91 -9.45 7.30
C ARG A 25 10.83 -8.94 6.35
N ALA A 26 10.01 -9.82 5.79
CA ALA A 26 8.89 -9.43 4.94
C ALA A 26 7.91 -8.51 5.69
N ARG A 27 7.66 -8.74 6.97
CA ARG A 27 6.82 -7.86 7.81
C ARG A 27 7.46 -6.50 8.09
N LEU A 28 8.78 -6.45 8.25
CA LEU A 28 9.51 -5.17 8.41
C LEU A 28 9.48 -4.36 7.11
N PHE A 29 9.66 -5.01 5.95
CA PHE A 29 9.52 -4.35 4.65
C PHE A 29 8.07 -3.91 4.38
N GLN A 30 7.08 -4.63 4.87
CA GLN A 30 5.68 -4.20 4.82
C GLN A 30 5.42 -2.99 5.73
N ALA A 31 6.09 -2.87 6.87
CA ALA A 31 6.00 -1.70 7.72
C ALA A 31 6.57 -0.44 7.03
N ASP A 32 7.69 -0.56 6.31
CA ASP A 32 8.23 0.53 5.51
C ASP A 32 7.32 0.91 4.34
N ALA A 33 6.67 -0.09 3.72
CA ALA A 33 5.67 0.16 2.70
C ALA A 33 4.42 0.86 3.26
N LEU A 34 3.99 0.50 4.46
CA LEU A 34 2.89 1.18 5.17
C LEU A 34 3.26 2.60 5.60
N SER A 35 4.54 2.89 5.83
CA SER A 35 5.00 4.25 6.11
C SER A 35 4.87 5.19 4.90
N GLN A 36 4.77 4.65 3.69
CA GLN A 36 4.53 5.41 2.46
C GLN A 36 3.04 5.53 2.09
N ALA A 37 2.18 4.85 2.83
CA ALA A 37 0.74 4.95 2.64
C ALA A 37 0.21 6.32 3.14
N GLU A 38 -0.95 6.72 2.64
CA GLU A 38 -1.61 7.99 3.01
C GLU A 38 -0.81 9.25 2.68
N GLN A 39 0.08 9.22 1.71
CA GLN A 39 0.85 10.41 1.30
C GLN A 39 0.05 11.36 0.41
N THR A 40 -1.08 10.92 -0.12
CA THR A 40 -1.95 11.79 -0.90
C THR A 40 -2.67 12.79 0.02
N PRO A 41 -2.45 14.10 -0.12
CA PRO A 41 -3.07 15.09 0.75
C PRO A 41 -4.60 15.04 0.70
N TYR A 42 -5.23 15.12 1.86
CA TYR A 42 -6.69 15.14 1.99
C TYR A 42 -7.12 16.11 3.10
N GLU A 43 -8.39 16.47 3.07
CA GLU A 43 -9.07 17.21 4.14
C GLU A 43 -10.08 16.29 4.83
N THR A 44 -10.14 16.33 6.15
CA THR A 44 -11.16 15.59 6.90
C THR A 44 -12.41 16.44 7.00
N LEU A 45 -13.48 16.03 6.30
CA LEU A 45 -14.76 16.71 6.33
C LEU A 45 -15.62 16.30 7.53
N PHE A 46 -15.47 15.07 7.99
CA PHE A 46 -16.23 14.52 9.10
C PHE A 46 -15.40 13.45 9.84
N ASP A 47 -15.47 13.47 11.17
CA ASP A 47 -14.83 12.47 12.04
C ASP A 47 -15.63 12.35 13.34
N ASP A 48 -16.26 11.20 13.57
CA ASP A 48 -16.96 10.87 14.83
C ASP A 48 -16.21 9.82 15.65
N GLY A 49 -14.99 9.49 15.26
CA GLY A 49 -14.16 8.46 15.88
C GLY A 49 -14.36 7.06 15.29
N LEU A 50 -15.53 6.75 14.72
CA LEU A 50 -15.82 5.49 14.05
C LEU A 50 -15.76 5.63 12.53
N VAL A 51 -16.29 6.71 12.01
CA VAL A 51 -16.35 7.01 10.58
C VAL A 51 -15.62 8.31 10.30
N LYS A 52 -14.73 8.28 9.29
CA LYS A 52 -14.03 9.46 8.79
C LYS A 52 -14.36 9.65 7.32
N LEU A 53 -14.79 10.86 6.98
CA LEU A 53 -14.97 11.27 5.59
C LEU A 53 -13.78 12.15 5.18
N ARG A 54 -13.04 11.68 4.19
CA ARG A 54 -11.88 12.39 3.63
C ARG A 54 -12.24 12.97 2.27
N TYR A 55 -11.89 14.20 2.05
CA TYR A 55 -11.98 14.86 0.76
C TYR A 55 -10.59 14.98 0.15
N TYR A 56 -10.43 14.49 -1.05
CA TYR A 56 -9.20 14.61 -1.81
C TYR A 56 -9.39 15.69 -2.88
N PRO A 57 -8.77 16.87 -2.72
CA PRO A 57 -8.90 17.95 -3.69
C PRO A 57 -8.24 17.54 -5.03
N PRO A 58 -8.65 18.15 -6.14
CA PRO A 58 -8.07 17.89 -7.45
C PRO A 58 -6.54 18.04 -7.47
N LEU A 59 -5.87 17.20 -8.27
CA LEU A 59 -4.42 17.28 -8.47
C LEU A 59 -4.02 18.66 -8.99
N GLN A 60 -2.96 19.23 -8.41
CA GLN A 60 -2.36 20.46 -8.87
C GLN A 60 -1.30 20.21 -9.96
N GLU A 61 -0.76 19.00 -9.99
CA GLU A 61 0.25 18.59 -10.97
C GLU A 61 -0.37 18.44 -12.36
N ASN A 62 0.40 18.75 -13.40
CA ASN A 62 -0.05 18.58 -14.79
C ASN A 62 0.22 17.17 -15.31
N ALA A 63 1.07 16.41 -14.64
CA ALA A 63 1.47 15.07 -15.04
C ALA A 63 1.84 14.22 -13.83
N ILE A 64 1.60 12.92 -13.93
CA ILE A 64 1.91 11.92 -12.89
C ILE A 64 2.87 10.90 -13.47
N PRO A 65 4.03 10.65 -12.82
CA PRO A 65 4.91 9.55 -13.20
C PRO A 65 4.29 8.21 -12.78
N LEU A 66 4.28 7.26 -13.70
CA LEU A 66 3.84 5.88 -13.45
C LEU A 66 5.03 4.98 -13.11
N THR A 67 4.73 3.81 -12.55
CA THR A 67 5.75 2.82 -12.12
C THR A 67 6.55 2.21 -13.26
N ASP A 68 6.04 2.24 -14.49
CA ASP A 68 6.72 1.76 -15.70
C ASP A 68 7.64 2.82 -16.33
N GLY A 69 7.80 3.99 -15.70
CA GLY A 69 8.59 5.10 -16.19
C GLY A 69 7.86 6.00 -17.20
N THR A 70 6.61 5.68 -17.55
CA THR A 70 5.79 6.56 -18.38
C THR A 70 5.20 7.71 -17.55
N VAL A 71 4.74 8.75 -18.24
CA VAL A 71 4.12 9.91 -17.62
C VAL A 71 2.69 10.05 -18.15
N MET A 72 1.73 10.11 -17.23
CA MET A 72 0.33 10.35 -17.56
C MET A 72 -0.03 11.82 -17.36
N SER A 73 -0.61 12.44 -18.38
CA SER A 73 -1.12 13.82 -18.26
C SER A 73 -2.41 13.86 -17.47
N VAL A 74 -2.55 14.89 -16.62
CA VAL A 74 -3.78 15.12 -15.84
C VAL A 74 -4.76 15.92 -16.71
N SER A 75 -5.95 15.32 -16.97
CA SER A 75 -7.04 16.00 -17.67
C SER A 75 -7.89 16.82 -16.70
N ARG A 76 -8.18 18.07 -17.06
CA ARG A 76 -9.02 18.98 -16.26
C ARG A 76 -10.29 19.42 -16.97
N ASP A 77 -10.50 18.96 -18.20
CA ASP A 77 -11.55 19.49 -19.09
C ASP A 77 -12.88 18.73 -19.01
N THR A 78 -12.96 17.67 -18.21
CA THR A 78 -14.19 16.89 -18.03
C THR A 78 -15.00 17.37 -16.84
N PRO A 79 -16.33 17.49 -16.96
CA PRO A 79 -17.20 17.73 -15.80
C PRO A 79 -17.00 16.58 -14.80
N ARG A 80 -16.62 16.92 -13.58
CA ARG A 80 -16.27 15.94 -12.56
C ARG A 80 -17.51 15.43 -11.88
N THR A 81 -17.78 14.15 -12.03
CA THR A 81 -18.77 13.45 -11.21
C THR A 81 -18.15 13.19 -9.83
N PRO A 82 -18.80 13.55 -8.73
CA PRO A 82 -18.31 13.20 -7.40
C PRO A 82 -18.24 11.69 -7.24
N LEU A 83 -17.11 11.19 -6.75
CA LEU A 83 -16.84 9.78 -6.54
C LEU A 83 -16.61 9.54 -5.05
N VAL A 84 -17.34 8.58 -4.49
CA VAL A 84 -17.16 8.15 -3.10
C VAL A 84 -16.54 6.77 -3.06
N LEU A 85 -15.37 6.65 -2.42
CA LEU A 85 -14.72 5.37 -2.17
C LEU A 85 -15.07 4.90 -0.76
N VAL A 86 -15.64 3.70 -0.66
CA VAL A 86 -15.98 3.08 0.62
C VAL A 86 -15.03 1.90 0.84
N ALA A 87 -14.27 1.94 1.94
CA ALA A 87 -13.39 0.84 2.29
C ALA A 87 -14.23 -0.39 2.70
N PRO A 88 -13.85 -1.61 2.28
CA PRO A 88 -14.48 -2.84 2.74
C PRO A 88 -14.35 -3.00 4.26
N LEU A 89 -15.31 -3.71 4.87
CA LEU A 89 -15.20 -4.11 6.27
C LEU A 89 -13.88 -4.84 6.51
N ALA A 90 -13.22 -4.52 7.61
CA ALA A 90 -11.91 -5.06 8.00
C ALA A 90 -10.70 -4.60 7.16
N VAL A 91 -10.87 -3.69 6.22
CA VAL A 91 -9.78 -3.10 5.45
C VAL A 91 -9.79 -1.59 5.62
N ASN A 92 -8.64 -1.00 5.88
CA ASN A 92 -8.52 0.45 6.00
C ASN A 92 -8.49 1.11 4.61
N MET A 93 -8.81 2.42 4.53
CA MET A 93 -8.67 3.26 3.34
C MET A 93 -7.25 3.25 2.74
N LEU A 94 -6.26 2.83 3.51
CA LEU A 94 -4.88 2.60 3.05
C LEU A 94 -4.79 1.76 1.77
N ILE A 95 -5.72 0.83 1.53
CA ILE A 95 -5.73 -0.01 0.32
C ILE A 95 -5.82 0.81 -0.95
N TYR A 96 -6.42 1.99 -0.89
CA TYR A 96 -6.60 2.88 -2.04
C TYR A 96 -5.45 3.89 -2.21
N ASP A 97 -4.56 4.00 -1.21
CA ASP A 97 -3.43 4.95 -1.20
C ASP A 97 -2.17 4.31 -0.58
N LEU A 98 -1.77 3.14 -1.08
CA LEU A 98 -0.65 2.36 -0.53
C LEU A 98 0.73 2.94 -0.89
N PHE A 99 0.87 3.42 -2.12
CA PHE A 99 2.13 3.98 -2.62
C PHE A 99 1.85 5.20 -3.49
N PRO A 100 2.70 6.22 -3.47
CA PRO A 100 2.52 7.42 -4.28
C PRO A 100 2.35 7.14 -5.78
N GLN A 101 3.07 6.14 -6.31
CA GLN A 101 3.03 5.75 -7.72
C GLN A 101 1.91 4.77 -8.08
N ARG A 102 1.22 4.21 -7.07
CA ARG A 102 0.14 3.21 -7.23
C ARG A 102 -1.07 3.56 -6.37
N SER A 103 -1.34 4.83 -6.20
CA SER A 103 -2.49 5.31 -5.46
C SER A 103 -3.69 5.41 -6.38
N LEU A 104 -4.74 4.64 -6.09
CA LEU A 104 -6.01 4.75 -6.79
C LEU A 104 -6.63 6.13 -6.56
N VAL A 105 -6.54 6.64 -5.34
CA VAL A 105 -7.02 7.98 -4.98
C VAL A 105 -6.35 9.04 -5.85
N ARG A 106 -5.03 8.97 -5.99
CA ARG A 106 -4.28 9.91 -6.82
C ARG A 106 -4.64 9.80 -8.31
N TYR A 107 -4.90 8.59 -8.78
CA TYR A 107 -5.30 8.35 -10.16
C TYR A 107 -6.68 8.94 -10.49
N LEU A 108 -7.61 8.93 -9.55
CA LEU A 108 -8.99 9.39 -9.74
C LEU A 108 -9.18 10.89 -9.49
N ARG A 109 -8.20 11.57 -8.92
CA ARG A 109 -8.19 13.04 -8.67
C ARG A 109 -7.91 13.80 -9.96
#